data_6afdaaca4e09c776939995cf3e934f0c
#
_entry.id   6afdaaca4e09c776939995cf3e934f0c
#
_cell.length_a   1.000
_cell.length_b   1.000
_cell.length_c   1.000
_cell.angle_alpha   90.00
_cell.angle_beta   90.00
_cell.angle_gamma   90.00
#
_symmetry.space_group_name_H-M   'P 1'
#
loop_
_entity.id
_entity.type
_entity.pdbx_description
1 polymer ?
#
loop_
_entity_poly.entity_id
_entity_poly.type
_entity_poly.pdbx_seq_one_letter_code
_entity_poly.pdbx_strand_id
1 'polypeptide(L)'
;QVHPDDAYGMEHEGELGKTECWYVIAADPDSEIIYGHNAKSKEELRQMIESGDWEHLLTRIPVEAGDFFYVPSGTMHAIGKGILILETQQSSDTTYRVYDFERKDTDGNLRELHIEKSIDVLTIGEPDNSTPEKLSLKNIESTLLVLNQFFAVYKWDIFGEVTFRQSAPYLLLSVLSGDGHLIVDNRIYSIKKGNHFILPNDVKSWKFDGELEIIASHPNE
;
A
#
# COMPACT_ATOMS: atom_id res chain seq x y z
N GLN A 1 -9.42 -10.42 -2.92
CA GLN A 1 -9.92 -9.80 -1.68
C GLN A 1 -10.41 -8.38 -1.91
N VAL A 2 -11.13 -7.86 -0.92
CA VAL A 2 -11.56 -6.47 -0.80
C VAL A 2 -11.62 -6.09 0.67
N HIS A 3 -11.45 -4.81 0.98
CA HIS A 3 -11.57 -4.28 2.33
C HIS A 3 -12.75 -3.32 2.45
N PRO A 4 -13.48 -3.30 3.61
CA PRO A 4 -14.54 -2.33 3.85
C PRO A 4 -13.99 -0.92 4.12
N ASP A 5 -14.85 0.08 4.05
CA ASP A 5 -14.61 1.40 4.65
C ASP A 5 -14.83 1.38 6.18
N ASP A 6 -14.56 2.51 6.83
CA ASP A 6 -14.70 2.63 8.29
C ASP A 6 -16.14 2.42 8.75
N ALA A 7 -17.13 2.89 7.98
CA ALA A 7 -18.53 2.78 8.37
C ALA A 7 -19.00 1.32 8.38
N TYR A 8 -18.72 0.60 7.29
CA TYR A 8 -19.08 -0.81 7.18
C TYR A 8 -18.26 -1.68 8.16
N GLY A 9 -16.96 -1.41 8.28
CA GLY A 9 -16.08 -2.13 9.22
C GLY A 9 -16.55 -2.00 10.66
N MET A 10 -16.87 -0.80 11.11
CA MET A 10 -17.37 -0.56 12.49
C MET A 10 -18.74 -1.21 12.73
N GLU A 11 -19.65 -1.19 11.75
CA GLU A 11 -20.97 -1.79 11.89
C GLU A 11 -20.94 -3.31 11.95
N HIS A 12 -20.12 -3.95 11.11
CA HIS A 12 -20.16 -5.40 10.91
C HIS A 12 -19.06 -6.18 11.61
N GLU A 13 -17.91 -5.53 11.90
CA GLU A 13 -16.74 -6.18 12.51
C GLU A 13 -16.31 -5.52 13.83
N GLY A 14 -16.80 -4.31 14.12
CA GLY A 14 -16.34 -3.52 15.27
C GLY A 14 -14.91 -3.00 15.11
N GLU A 15 -14.43 -2.87 13.88
CA GLU A 15 -13.10 -2.45 13.52
C GLU A 15 -13.12 -1.40 12.40
N LEU A 16 -12.06 -0.64 12.25
CA LEU A 16 -11.94 0.34 11.16
C LEU A 16 -11.83 -0.35 9.80
N GLY A 17 -12.10 0.40 8.76
CA GLY A 17 -11.85 0.00 7.39
C GLY A 17 -10.37 -0.15 7.07
N LYS A 18 -10.06 -0.57 5.84
CA LYS A 18 -8.68 -0.79 5.42
C LYS A 18 -8.43 -0.19 4.03
N THR A 19 -8.08 1.08 4.01
CA THR A 19 -7.48 1.72 2.83
C THR A 19 -5.98 1.50 2.89
N GLU A 20 -5.37 1.17 1.74
CA GLU A 20 -3.95 0.86 1.64
C GLU A 20 -3.34 1.41 0.36
N CYS A 21 -2.03 1.31 0.25
CA CYS A 21 -1.30 1.53 -0.99
C CYS A 21 -0.07 0.63 -1.06
N TRP A 22 0.39 0.37 -2.29
CA TRP A 22 1.50 -0.52 -2.58
C TRP A 22 2.58 0.20 -3.37
N TYR A 23 3.81 0.13 -2.91
CA TYR A 23 4.98 0.45 -3.70
C TYR A 23 5.69 -0.84 -4.08
N VAL A 24 5.87 -1.10 -5.38
CA VAL A 24 6.51 -2.31 -5.88
C VAL A 24 8.03 -2.15 -5.75
N ILE A 25 8.63 -2.89 -4.81
CA ILE A 25 10.09 -2.90 -4.59
C ILE A 25 10.80 -3.72 -5.66
N ALA A 26 10.21 -4.87 -6.02
CA ALA A 26 10.72 -5.77 -7.04
C ALA A 26 9.58 -6.60 -7.65
N ALA A 27 9.71 -6.95 -8.91
CA ALA A 27 8.81 -7.85 -9.60
C ALA A 27 9.63 -8.75 -10.55
N ASP A 28 9.28 -10.03 -10.60
CA ASP A 28 9.80 -10.95 -11.63
C ASP A 28 9.21 -10.56 -13.00
N PRO A 29 9.85 -10.92 -14.11
CA PRO A 29 9.26 -10.77 -15.43
C PRO A 29 7.86 -11.38 -15.52
N ASP A 30 6.95 -10.69 -16.20
CA ASP A 30 5.55 -11.12 -16.39
C ASP A 30 4.72 -11.24 -15.11
N SER A 31 5.17 -10.61 -14.02
CA SER A 31 4.37 -10.49 -12.78
C SER A 31 3.19 -9.55 -13.00
N GLU A 32 2.06 -9.89 -12.41
CA GLU A 32 0.82 -9.09 -12.48
C GLU A 32 0.12 -9.04 -11.13
N ILE A 33 -0.64 -7.98 -10.92
CA ILE A 33 -1.59 -7.85 -9.82
C ILE A 33 -3.03 -7.92 -10.35
N ILE A 34 -3.97 -8.26 -9.47
CA ILE A 34 -5.38 -7.94 -9.69
C ILE A 34 -5.63 -6.56 -9.11
N TYR A 35 -6.25 -5.67 -9.91
CA TYR A 35 -6.57 -4.32 -9.46
C TYR A 35 -7.88 -3.84 -10.11
N GLY A 36 -8.98 -3.98 -9.37
CA GLY A 36 -10.34 -3.71 -9.83
C GLY A 36 -11.03 -4.92 -10.49
N HIS A 37 -12.20 -4.66 -11.03
CA HIS A 37 -13.04 -5.65 -11.71
C HIS A 37 -13.86 -5.03 -12.85
N ASN A 38 -14.35 -5.87 -13.76
CA ASN A 38 -15.04 -5.43 -14.99
C ASN A 38 -16.58 -5.39 -14.89
N ALA A 39 -17.19 -5.88 -13.79
CA ALA A 39 -18.64 -5.86 -13.60
C ALA A 39 -19.17 -4.42 -13.56
N LYS A 40 -20.30 -4.18 -14.22
CA LYS A 40 -20.93 -2.86 -14.38
C LYS A 40 -22.06 -2.59 -13.39
N SER A 41 -22.47 -3.61 -12.64
CA SER A 41 -23.47 -3.51 -11.56
C SER A 41 -23.21 -4.56 -10.48
N LYS A 42 -23.85 -4.41 -9.32
CA LYS A 42 -23.80 -5.40 -8.24
C LYS A 42 -24.41 -6.74 -8.66
N GLU A 43 -25.45 -6.72 -9.51
CA GLU A 43 -26.11 -7.90 -10.07
C GLU A 43 -25.16 -8.66 -10.99
N GLU A 44 -24.48 -7.97 -11.90
CA GLU A 44 -23.50 -8.57 -12.79
C GLU A 44 -22.30 -9.11 -12.01
N LEU A 45 -21.79 -8.35 -11.01
CA LEU A 45 -20.74 -8.78 -10.11
C LEU A 45 -21.10 -10.12 -9.43
N ARG A 46 -22.30 -10.22 -8.86
CA ARG A 46 -22.81 -11.45 -8.24
C ARG A 46 -22.87 -12.60 -9.24
N GLN A 47 -23.44 -12.37 -10.41
CA GLN A 47 -23.55 -13.41 -11.45
C GLN A 47 -22.18 -13.94 -11.88
N MET A 48 -21.19 -13.06 -12.09
CA MET A 48 -19.84 -13.45 -12.48
C MET A 48 -19.13 -14.24 -11.36
N ILE A 49 -19.29 -13.84 -10.11
CA ILE A 49 -18.76 -14.57 -8.96
C ILE A 49 -19.40 -15.96 -8.84
N GLU A 50 -20.73 -16.05 -8.89
CA GLU A 50 -21.47 -17.31 -8.76
C GLU A 50 -21.20 -18.29 -9.90
N SER A 51 -20.98 -17.79 -11.12
CA SER A 51 -20.60 -18.60 -12.27
C SER A 51 -19.13 -18.96 -12.31
N GLY A 52 -18.29 -18.34 -11.46
CA GLY A 52 -16.84 -18.54 -11.48
C GLY A 52 -16.14 -17.94 -12.69
N ASP A 53 -16.71 -16.93 -13.29
CA ASP A 53 -16.17 -16.24 -14.48
C ASP A 53 -15.04 -15.25 -14.10
N TRP A 54 -14.00 -15.77 -13.45
CA TRP A 54 -12.88 -14.98 -12.94
C TRP A 54 -12.03 -14.37 -14.05
N GLU A 55 -11.98 -15.00 -15.21
CA GLU A 55 -11.17 -14.52 -16.33
C GLU A 55 -11.70 -13.18 -16.86
N HIS A 56 -13.02 -13.03 -16.97
CA HIS A 56 -13.63 -11.79 -17.44
C HIS A 56 -13.91 -10.80 -16.31
N LEU A 57 -14.04 -11.28 -15.06
CA LEU A 57 -14.29 -10.42 -13.91
C LEU A 57 -13.07 -9.64 -13.48
N LEU A 58 -11.90 -10.31 -13.35
CA LEU A 58 -10.72 -9.73 -12.71
C LEU A 58 -9.91 -8.86 -13.68
N THR A 59 -9.61 -7.63 -13.27
CA THR A 59 -8.70 -6.76 -14.02
C THR A 59 -7.26 -7.08 -13.64
N ARG A 60 -6.45 -7.52 -14.61
CA ARG A 60 -5.04 -7.88 -14.44
C ARG A 60 -4.15 -6.76 -14.95
N ILE A 61 -3.17 -6.35 -14.15
CA ILE A 61 -2.23 -5.28 -14.49
C ILE A 61 -0.82 -5.82 -14.36
N PRO A 62 -0.01 -5.82 -15.44
CA PRO A 62 1.42 -6.08 -15.36
C PRO A 62 2.09 -5.06 -14.46
N VAL A 63 3.10 -5.47 -13.70
CA VAL A 63 3.80 -4.60 -12.76
C VAL A 63 5.31 -4.73 -12.87
N GLU A 64 6.00 -3.62 -12.59
CA GLU A 64 7.44 -3.56 -12.51
C GLU A 64 7.90 -2.82 -11.24
N ALA A 65 9.19 -2.95 -10.91
CA ALA A 65 9.77 -2.25 -9.78
C ALA A 65 9.62 -0.72 -9.96
N GLY A 66 9.15 -0.03 -8.93
CA GLY A 66 8.90 1.41 -8.94
C GLY A 66 7.42 1.78 -9.15
N ASP A 67 6.57 0.85 -9.54
CA ASP A 67 5.13 1.09 -9.66
C ASP A 67 4.50 1.39 -8.29
N PHE A 68 3.47 2.23 -8.35
CA PHE A 68 2.70 2.59 -7.17
C PHE A 68 1.20 2.43 -7.43
N PHE A 69 0.50 1.81 -6.47
CA PHE A 69 -0.94 1.59 -6.53
C PHE A 69 -1.61 2.09 -5.25
N TYR A 70 -2.55 3.01 -5.39
CA TYR A 70 -3.45 3.40 -4.31
C TYR A 70 -4.64 2.43 -4.31
N VAL A 71 -4.88 1.75 -3.20
CA VAL A 71 -5.92 0.72 -3.04
C VAL A 71 -6.94 1.20 -1.99
N PRO A 72 -7.88 2.08 -2.36
CA PRO A 72 -8.94 2.50 -1.43
C PRO A 72 -9.82 1.31 -1.06
N SER A 73 -10.46 1.40 0.12
CA SER A 73 -11.53 0.47 0.50
C SER A 73 -12.55 0.29 -0.63
N GLY A 74 -13.10 -0.91 -0.78
CA GLY A 74 -14.01 -1.25 -1.89
C GLY A 74 -13.32 -1.67 -3.19
N THR A 75 -11.98 -1.63 -3.28
CA THR A 75 -11.24 -2.08 -4.45
C THR A 75 -11.00 -3.58 -4.39
N MET A 76 -11.37 -4.31 -5.44
CA MET A 76 -10.97 -5.71 -5.60
C MET A 76 -9.49 -5.78 -5.96
N HIS A 77 -8.68 -6.54 -5.21
CA HIS A 77 -7.24 -6.59 -5.43
C HIS A 77 -6.60 -7.91 -5.00
N ALA A 78 -5.47 -8.23 -5.61
CA ALA A 78 -4.59 -9.33 -5.18
C ALA A 78 -3.17 -9.10 -5.71
N ILE A 79 -2.17 -9.51 -4.92
CA ILE A 79 -0.77 -9.52 -5.34
C ILE A 79 -0.48 -10.87 -6.00
N GLY A 80 0.07 -10.85 -7.21
CA GLY A 80 0.49 -12.05 -7.92
C GLY A 80 1.83 -12.61 -7.41
N LYS A 81 2.28 -13.66 -8.03
CA LYS A 81 3.57 -14.29 -7.70
C LYS A 81 4.74 -13.41 -8.17
N GLY A 82 5.89 -13.55 -7.50
CA GLY A 82 7.13 -12.90 -7.92
C GLY A 82 7.20 -11.41 -7.61
N ILE A 83 6.32 -10.88 -6.77
CA ILE A 83 6.23 -9.46 -6.45
C ILE A 83 6.63 -9.24 -4.98
N LEU A 84 7.49 -8.26 -4.74
CA LEU A 84 7.80 -7.74 -3.41
C LEU A 84 7.28 -6.31 -3.32
N ILE A 85 6.37 -6.06 -2.39
CA ILE A 85 5.82 -4.72 -2.15
C ILE A 85 6.17 -4.20 -0.76
N LEU A 86 6.13 -2.88 -0.63
CA LEU A 86 5.96 -2.19 0.63
C LEU A 86 4.53 -1.68 0.69
N GLU A 87 3.75 -2.21 1.62
CA GLU A 87 2.37 -1.83 1.87
C GLU A 87 2.30 -0.80 3.01
N THR A 88 1.55 0.27 2.80
CA THR A 88 1.12 1.19 3.85
C THR A 88 -0.40 1.16 3.92
N GLN A 89 -0.96 0.92 5.11
CA GLN A 89 -2.39 0.70 5.31
C GLN A 89 -2.91 1.35 6.59
N GLN A 90 -4.24 1.52 6.68
CA GLN A 90 -4.88 1.72 7.98
C GLN A 90 -4.61 0.51 8.87
N SER A 91 -4.55 0.74 10.20
CA SER A 91 -4.33 -0.32 11.19
C SER A 91 -5.60 -1.15 11.39
N SER A 92 -5.87 -2.04 10.43
CA SER A 92 -7.01 -2.97 10.41
C SER A 92 -6.60 -4.29 9.77
N ASP A 93 -7.18 -5.39 10.25
CA ASP A 93 -6.98 -6.74 9.72
C ASP A 93 -8.19 -7.23 8.91
N THR A 94 -9.25 -6.42 8.81
CA THR A 94 -10.49 -6.82 8.13
C THR A 94 -10.27 -7.07 6.65
N THR A 95 -10.52 -8.30 6.23
CA THR A 95 -10.33 -8.75 4.83
C THR A 95 -11.47 -9.65 4.40
N TYR A 96 -12.15 -9.31 3.31
CA TYR A 96 -13.16 -10.16 2.69
C TYR A 96 -12.58 -10.87 1.47
N ARG A 97 -12.56 -12.21 1.51
CA ARG A 97 -12.08 -13.04 0.41
C ARG A 97 -13.20 -13.29 -0.57
N VAL A 98 -12.97 -12.89 -1.81
CA VAL A 98 -13.88 -13.13 -2.94
C VAL A 98 -13.53 -14.44 -3.65
N TYR A 99 -12.24 -14.65 -3.90
CA TYR A 99 -11.68 -15.82 -4.54
C TYR A 99 -10.27 -16.07 -4.02
N ASP A 100 -9.97 -17.31 -3.67
CA ASP A 100 -8.68 -17.68 -3.05
C ASP A 100 -7.86 -18.64 -3.91
N PHE A 101 -8.13 -18.72 -5.21
CA PHE A 101 -7.43 -19.62 -6.16
C PHE A 101 -7.39 -21.08 -5.69
N GLU A 102 -8.42 -21.53 -4.98
CA GLU A 102 -8.53 -22.88 -4.39
C GLU A 102 -7.34 -23.28 -3.50
N ARG A 103 -6.67 -22.29 -2.90
CA ARG A 103 -5.56 -22.54 -1.98
C ARG A 103 -6.04 -23.25 -0.73
N LYS A 104 -5.26 -24.25 -0.32
CA LYS A 104 -5.51 -25.01 0.89
C LYS A 104 -4.54 -24.57 1.99
N ASP A 105 -5.02 -24.60 3.22
CA ASP A 105 -4.19 -24.44 4.42
C ASP A 105 -3.31 -25.68 4.66
N THR A 106 -2.54 -25.67 5.74
CA THR A 106 -1.65 -26.79 6.13
C THR A 106 -2.40 -28.08 6.42
N ASP A 107 -3.70 -27.99 6.76
CA ASP A 107 -4.57 -29.12 7.08
C ASP A 107 -5.36 -29.63 5.86
N GLY A 108 -5.18 -28.98 4.70
CA GLY A 108 -5.82 -29.31 3.44
C GLY A 108 -7.20 -28.69 3.25
N ASN A 109 -7.64 -27.79 4.12
CA ASN A 109 -8.92 -27.10 4.03
C ASN A 109 -8.82 -25.85 3.15
N LEU A 110 -9.90 -25.52 2.43
CA LEU A 110 -10.05 -24.24 1.76
C LEU A 110 -10.29 -23.14 2.79
N ARG A 111 -9.73 -21.95 2.55
CA ARG A 111 -10.02 -20.77 3.37
C ARG A 111 -11.46 -20.30 3.12
N GLU A 112 -12.09 -19.74 4.15
CA GLU A 112 -13.42 -19.18 4.07
C GLU A 112 -13.48 -18.02 3.08
N LEU A 113 -14.55 -17.99 2.26
CA LEU A 113 -14.90 -16.89 1.38
C LEU A 113 -16.02 -16.05 1.99
N HIS A 114 -15.97 -14.75 1.77
CA HIS A 114 -16.91 -13.78 2.36
C HIS A 114 -17.73 -13.09 1.25
N ILE A 115 -18.41 -13.88 0.40
CA ILE A 115 -19.00 -13.41 -0.87
C ILE A 115 -19.99 -12.27 -0.65
N GLU A 116 -20.96 -12.41 0.27
CA GLU A 116 -21.98 -11.39 0.51
C GLU A 116 -21.35 -10.07 0.98
N LYS A 117 -20.53 -10.11 2.02
CA LYS A 117 -19.80 -8.94 2.52
C LYS A 117 -18.92 -8.31 1.45
N SER A 118 -18.29 -9.13 0.62
CA SER A 118 -17.49 -8.64 -0.50
C SER A 118 -18.33 -7.88 -1.51
N ILE A 119 -19.49 -8.42 -1.92
CA ILE A 119 -20.38 -7.75 -2.85
C ILE A 119 -20.93 -6.45 -2.26
N ASP A 120 -21.22 -6.44 -0.96
CA ASP A 120 -21.70 -5.24 -0.28
C ASP A 120 -20.70 -4.09 -0.36
N VAL A 121 -19.40 -4.35 -0.13
CA VAL A 121 -18.38 -3.31 -0.07
C VAL A 121 -17.71 -3.00 -1.39
N LEU A 122 -17.72 -3.91 -2.39
CA LEU A 122 -17.07 -3.69 -3.68
C LEU A 122 -17.68 -2.48 -4.41
N THR A 123 -16.81 -1.58 -4.84
CA THR A 123 -17.17 -0.40 -5.63
C THR A 123 -17.26 -0.77 -7.10
N ILE A 124 -18.34 -0.36 -7.77
CA ILE A 124 -18.51 -0.54 -9.23
C ILE A 124 -17.79 0.61 -9.95
N GLY A 125 -16.98 0.25 -10.93
CA GLY A 125 -16.18 1.19 -11.73
C GLY A 125 -14.68 0.98 -11.53
N GLU A 126 -13.89 1.87 -12.13
CA GLU A 126 -12.45 1.85 -11.99
C GLU A 126 -12.05 2.33 -10.59
N PRO A 127 -11.01 1.72 -9.98
CA PRO A 127 -10.47 2.21 -8.72
C PRO A 127 -9.95 3.65 -8.85
N ASP A 128 -10.07 4.40 -7.76
CA ASP A 128 -9.55 5.76 -7.69
C ASP A 128 -8.01 5.74 -7.68
N ASN A 129 -7.39 6.50 -8.57
CA ASN A 129 -5.94 6.53 -8.72
C ASN A 129 -5.38 7.82 -8.13
N SER A 130 -4.36 7.71 -7.28
CA SER A 130 -3.57 8.88 -6.89
C SER A 130 -2.64 9.30 -8.03
N THR A 131 -2.45 10.60 -8.19
CA THR A 131 -1.45 11.15 -9.10
C THR A 131 -0.23 11.58 -8.29
N PRO A 132 0.92 10.91 -8.42
CA PRO A 132 2.13 11.30 -7.69
C PRO A 132 2.59 12.71 -8.07
N GLU A 133 2.97 13.51 -7.06
CA GLU A 133 3.50 14.85 -7.23
C GLU A 133 4.98 14.89 -6.88
N LYS A 134 5.80 15.42 -7.81
CA LYS A 134 7.26 15.50 -7.65
C LYS A 134 7.70 16.90 -7.29
N LEU A 135 8.62 16.99 -6.32
CA LEU A 135 9.32 18.19 -5.91
C LEU A 135 10.82 17.92 -5.90
N SER A 136 11.56 18.63 -6.75
CA SER A 136 13.02 18.54 -6.80
C SER A 136 13.63 19.71 -6.04
N LEU A 137 14.44 19.40 -5.03
CA LEU A 137 15.23 20.36 -4.26
C LEU A 137 16.70 19.96 -4.31
N LYS A 138 17.57 20.78 -3.71
CA LYS A 138 18.99 20.44 -3.62
C LYS A 138 19.15 19.14 -2.80
N ASN A 139 19.83 18.16 -3.36
CA ASN A 139 20.17 16.87 -2.76
C ASN A 139 18.97 15.94 -2.50
N ILE A 140 17.77 16.26 -2.97
CA ILE A 140 16.60 15.39 -2.83
C ILE A 140 15.61 15.58 -3.98
N GLU A 141 15.08 14.48 -4.49
CA GLU A 141 13.82 14.41 -5.22
C GLU A 141 12.78 13.78 -4.29
N SER A 142 11.72 14.51 -3.98
CA SER A 142 10.62 14.05 -3.14
C SER A 142 9.39 13.83 -4.01
N THR A 143 8.85 12.63 -4.01
CA THR A 143 7.59 12.30 -4.67
C THR A 143 6.52 12.05 -3.61
N LEU A 144 5.47 12.85 -3.57
CA LEU A 144 4.27 12.55 -2.82
C LEU A 144 3.50 11.49 -3.61
N LEU A 145 3.46 10.26 -3.13
CA LEU A 145 2.82 9.13 -3.79
C LEU A 145 1.31 9.14 -3.56
N VAL A 146 0.89 9.40 -2.33
CA VAL A 146 -0.53 9.56 -1.95
C VAL A 146 -0.66 10.43 -0.70
N LEU A 147 -1.71 11.21 -0.69
CA LEU A 147 -2.21 11.94 0.48
C LEU A 147 -3.72 11.74 0.54
N ASN A 148 -4.19 11.12 1.61
CA ASN A 148 -5.62 10.92 1.87
C ASN A 148 -5.95 11.27 3.33
N GLN A 149 -7.18 11.04 3.77
CA GLN A 149 -7.60 11.34 5.14
C GLN A 149 -6.92 10.48 6.21
N PHE A 150 -6.29 9.37 5.86
CA PHE A 150 -5.70 8.41 6.80
C PHE A 150 -4.19 8.55 6.92
N PHE A 151 -3.49 8.76 5.78
CA PHE A 151 -2.04 8.79 5.74
C PHE A 151 -1.50 9.58 4.54
N ALA A 152 -0.23 9.95 4.65
CA ALA A 152 0.59 10.43 3.54
C ALA A 152 1.77 9.48 3.32
N VAL A 153 2.12 9.23 2.06
CA VAL A 153 3.27 8.40 1.67
C VAL A 153 4.13 9.13 0.67
N TYR A 154 5.42 9.17 0.95
CA TYR A 154 6.44 9.83 0.13
C TYR A 154 7.50 8.82 -0.30
N LYS A 155 8.03 9.03 -1.50
CA LYS A 155 9.30 8.47 -1.94
C LYS A 155 10.34 9.59 -1.93
N TRP A 156 11.46 9.35 -1.28
CA TRP A 156 12.59 10.28 -1.23
C TRP A 156 13.81 9.64 -1.89
N ASP A 157 14.30 10.27 -2.96
CA ASP A 157 15.59 9.99 -3.57
C ASP A 157 16.58 11.04 -3.07
N ILE A 158 17.53 10.64 -2.23
CA ILE A 158 18.46 11.53 -1.51
C ILE A 158 19.86 11.35 -2.11
N PHE A 159 20.53 12.47 -2.44
CA PHE A 159 21.82 12.53 -3.10
C PHE A 159 22.84 13.38 -2.30
N GLY A 160 22.96 13.15 -1.01
CA GLY A 160 23.85 13.86 -0.09
C GLY A 160 23.13 14.40 1.15
N GLU A 161 23.65 15.46 1.77
CA GLU A 161 23.06 15.99 3.00
C GLU A 161 21.75 16.73 2.74
N VAL A 162 20.68 16.31 3.45
CA VAL A 162 19.38 16.98 3.47
C VAL A 162 18.83 17.02 4.90
N THR A 163 18.22 18.15 5.28
CA THR A 163 17.66 18.37 6.62
C THR A 163 16.14 18.37 6.55
N PHE A 164 15.53 17.60 7.45
CA PHE A 164 14.08 17.54 7.63
C PHE A 164 13.66 18.13 9.00
N ARG A 165 12.41 18.50 9.06
CA ARG A 165 11.71 18.86 10.31
C ARG A 165 10.48 18.01 10.47
N GLN A 166 10.18 17.65 11.71
CA GLN A 166 8.98 16.89 12.05
C GLN A 166 7.73 17.75 11.79
N SER A 167 6.82 17.20 10.98
CA SER A 167 5.54 17.83 10.63
C SER A 167 4.34 16.92 10.93
N ALA A 168 4.60 15.71 11.47
CA ALA A 168 3.58 14.70 11.76
C ALA A 168 3.81 14.11 13.16
N PRO A 169 2.85 13.38 13.74
CA PRO A 169 3.00 12.73 15.05
C PRO A 169 4.19 11.77 15.12
N TYR A 170 4.47 11.09 14.02
CA TYR A 170 5.65 10.22 13.81
C TYR A 170 5.83 9.96 12.31
N LEU A 171 7.02 9.48 11.93
CA LEU A 171 7.26 8.94 10.59
C LEU A 171 7.72 7.49 10.67
N LEU A 172 7.21 6.69 9.75
CA LEU A 172 7.70 5.35 9.45
C LEU A 172 8.59 5.44 8.21
N LEU A 173 9.79 4.87 8.28
CA LEU A 173 10.76 4.96 7.20
C LEU A 173 11.31 3.59 6.83
N SER A 174 11.42 3.36 5.52
CA SER A 174 11.96 2.13 4.95
C SER A 174 13.01 2.49 3.90
N VAL A 175 14.26 2.07 4.10
CA VAL A 175 15.35 2.27 3.13
C VAL A 175 15.26 1.17 2.08
N LEU A 176 14.92 1.54 0.85
CA LEU A 176 14.73 0.61 -0.28
C LEU A 176 16.04 0.32 -1.01
N SER A 177 16.91 1.34 -1.13
CA SER A 177 18.23 1.16 -1.74
C SER A 177 19.24 2.17 -1.20
N GLY A 178 20.53 1.92 -1.45
CA GLY A 178 21.63 2.77 -1.04
C GLY A 178 22.07 2.59 0.40
N ASP A 179 22.97 3.47 0.82
CA ASP A 179 23.50 3.55 2.19
C ASP A 179 23.89 5.00 2.53
N GLY A 180 23.95 5.26 3.84
CA GLY A 180 24.26 6.59 4.36
C GLY A 180 24.07 6.68 5.86
N HIS A 181 23.76 7.87 6.33
CA HIS A 181 23.62 8.18 7.74
C HIS A 181 22.32 8.92 8.01
N LEU A 182 21.68 8.54 9.12
CA LEU A 182 20.65 9.33 9.79
C LEU A 182 21.32 10.04 10.97
N ILE A 183 21.16 11.36 11.06
CA ILE A 183 21.77 12.19 12.12
C ILE A 183 20.64 12.84 12.92
N VAL A 184 20.55 12.50 14.21
CA VAL A 184 19.55 13.03 15.16
C VAL A 184 20.29 13.51 16.40
N ASP A 185 20.11 14.75 16.83
CA ASP A 185 20.72 15.33 18.03
C ASP A 185 22.25 15.08 18.13
N ASN A 186 22.96 15.28 17.01
CA ASN A 186 24.41 15.00 16.85
C ASN A 186 24.82 13.52 17.00
N ARG A 187 23.87 12.60 17.09
CA ARG A 187 24.15 11.16 17.01
C ARG A 187 24.03 10.70 15.57
N ILE A 188 24.97 9.87 15.15
CA ILE A 188 25.05 9.34 13.78
C ILE A 188 24.68 7.87 13.80
N TYR A 189 23.70 7.50 13.00
CA TYR A 189 23.24 6.13 12.79
C TYR A 189 23.52 5.74 11.34
N SER A 190 24.31 4.71 11.12
CA SER A 190 24.48 4.15 9.78
C SER A 190 23.20 3.44 9.36
N ILE A 191 22.69 3.77 8.18
CA ILE A 191 21.49 3.18 7.59
C ILE A 191 21.80 2.66 6.19
N LYS A 192 21.10 1.60 5.79
CA LYS A 192 21.28 0.95 4.49
C LYS A 192 20.02 0.24 4.05
N LYS A 193 19.99 -0.21 2.81
CA LYS A 193 18.89 -1.04 2.27
C LYS A 193 18.41 -2.09 3.27
N GLY A 194 17.09 -2.17 3.46
CA GLY A 194 16.42 -3.09 4.38
C GLY A 194 16.35 -2.62 5.82
N ASN A 195 16.82 -1.40 6.14
CA ASN A 195 16.56 -0.80 7.45
C ASN A 195 15.17 -0.17 7.47
N HIS A 196 14.44 -0.44 8.55
CA HIS A 196 13.14 0.14 8.86
C HIS A 196 13.22 0.76 10.25
N PHE A 197 12.70 1.97 10.39
CA PHE A 197 12.73 2.69 11.67
C PHE A 197 11.62 3.71 11.79
N ILE A 198 11.41 4.17 13.01
CA ILE A 198 10.41 5.19 13.36
C ILE A 198 11.12 6.42 13.84
N LEU A 199 10.73 7.60 13.37
CA LEU A 199 11.05 8.89 13.97
C LEU A 199 9.83 9.36 14.77
N PRO A 200 9.87 9.26 16.11
CA PRO A 200 8.76 9.67 16.96
C PRO A 200 8.66 11.20 17.09
N ASN A 201 7.58 11.68 17.67
CA ASN A 201 7.28 13.12 17.76
C ASN A 201 8.33 13.96 18.52
N ASP A 202 9.09 13.39 19.41
CA ASP A 202 10.15 14.09 20.14
C ASP A 202 11.40 14.40 19.28
N VAL A 203 11.61 13.69 18.17
CA VAL A 203 12.61 14.01 17.15
C VAL A 203 12.13 15.19 16.30
N LYS A 204 12.51 16.41 16.66
CA LYS A 204 12.00 17.62 15.97
C LYS A 204 12.67 17.93 14.64
N SER A 205 13.91 17.46 14.45
CA SER A 205 14.63 17.59 13.19
C SER A 205 15.69 16.50 13.06
N TRP A 206 16.02 16.16 11.83
CA TRP A 206 17.06 15.19 11.52
C TRP A 206 17.68 15.51 10.17
N LYS A 207 18.80 14.85 9.89
CA LYS A 207 19.45 14.91 8.60
C LYS A 207 19.66 13.50 8.08
N PHE A 208 19.54 13.37 6.76
CA PHE A 208 20.14 12.27 6.03
C PHE A 208 21.40 12.76 5.32
N ASP A 209 22.40 11.89 5.19
CA ASP A 209 23.61 12.12 4.41
C ASP A 209 24.03 10.82 3.74
N GLY A 210 24.05 10.80 2.41
CA GLY A 210 24.36 9.62 1.61
C GLY A 210 23.54 9.56 0.32
N GLU A 211 23.58 8.40 -0.34
CA GLU A 211 22.75 8.08 -1.49
C GLU A 211 21.70 7.06 -1.08
N LEU A 212 20.46 7.49 -0.92
CA LEU A 212 19.39 6.70 -0.30
C LEU A 212 18.09 6.84 -1.08
N GLU A 213 17.40 5.72 -1.25
CA GLU A 213 15.98 5.69 -1.64
C GLU A 213 15.16 5.26 -0.44
N ILE A 214 14.21 6.09 -0.03
CA ILE A 214 13.42 5.88 1.20
C ILE A 214 11.94 6.04 0.88
N ILE A 215 11.11 5.10 1.34
CA ILE A 215 9.68 5.34 1.52
C ILE A 215 9.45 5.84 2.95
N ALA A 216 8.79 6.98 3.04
CA ALA A 216 8.39 7.60 4.29
C ALA A 216 6.87 7.72 4.34
N SER A 217 6.26 7.37 5.48
CA SER A 217 4.82 7.53 5.67
C SER A 217 4.51 8.06 7.07
N HIS A 218 3.36 8.72 7.17
CA HIS A 218 2.85 9.22 8.45
C HIS A 218 1.32 9.26 8.41
N PRO A 219 0.64 9.22 9.59
CA PRO A 219 -0.79 9.45 9.65
C PRO A 219 -1.10 10.88 9.20
N ASN A 220 -2.25 11.05 8.57
CA ASN A 220 -2.79 12.36 8.24
C ASN A 220 -3.88 12.68 9.27
N GLU A 221 -3.67 13.73 10.08
CA GLU A 221 -4.60 14.23 11.10
C GLU A 221 -5.32 15.48 10.65
#